data_84b87936bc261837b2d32f32fa35a285
#
_entry.id   84b87936bc261837b2d32f32fa35a285
#
_cell.length_a   1.000
_cell.length_b   1.000
_cell.length_c   1.000
_cell.angle_alpha   90.00
_cell.angle_beta   90.00
_cell.angle_gamma   90.00
#
_symmetry.space_group_name_H-M   'P 1'
#
loop_
_entity.id
_entity.type
_entity.pdbx_description
1 polymer ?
#
loop_
_entity_poly.entity_id
_entity_poly.type
_entity_poly.pdbx_seq_one_letter_code
_entity_poly.pdbx_strand_id
1 'polypeptide(L)'
;MALSKEGLIQELKHEIHSPLAAIRNALYLAASRTNDPEALRYLARAGAEISRIAAVLKNANQIEENKQVHVLRFLADEACAA
;
A
#
# COMPACT_ATOMS: atom_id res chain seq x y z
N MET A 1 2.71 28.72 -1.38
CA MET A 1 3.83 28.08 -2.09
C MET A 1 3.43 26.69 -2.52
N ALA A 2 3.63 26.36 -3.78
CA ALA A 2 3.25 25.06 -4.30
C ALA A 2 4.32 24.04 -3.95
N LEU A 3 3.90 22.88 -3.46
CA LEU A 3 4.81 21.75 -3.23
C LEU A 3 5.15 21.14 -4.58
N SER A 4 6.39 20.68 -4.71
CA SER A 4 6.75 19.85 -5.86
C SER A 4 5.98 18.54 -5.79
N LYS A 5 5.90 17.82 -6.92
CA LYS A 5 5.25 16.52 -6.93
C LYS A 5 5.91 15.59 -5.92
N GLU A 6 7.22 15.63 -5.84
CA GLU A 6 7.96 14.79 -4.89
C GLU A 6 7.61 15.14 -3.45
N GLY A 7 7.53 16.44 -3.14
CA GLY A 7 7.14 16.87 -1.80
C GLY A 7 5.73 16.45 -1.45
N LEU A 8 4.81 16.55 -2.41
CA LEU A 8 3.43 16.14 -2.20
C LEU A 8 3.33 14.64 -1.95
N ILE A 9 4.05 13.84 -2.72
CA ILE A 9 4.06 12.39 -2.55
C ILE A 9 4.61 12.03 -1.18
N GLN A 10 5.69 12.67 -0.75
CA GLN A 10 6.26 12.40 0.57
C GLN A 10 5.26 12.72 1.68
N GLU A 11 4.58 13.83 1.55
CA GLU A 11 3.59 14.23 2.54
C GLU A 11 2.44 13.24 2.61
N LEU A 12 1.94 12.79 1.45
CA LEU A 12 0.90 11.78 1.39
C LEU A 12 1.35 10.48 2.01
N LYS A 13 2.59 10.07 1.78
CA LYS A 13 3.13 8.85 2.39
C LYS A 13 3.11 8.95 3.91
N HIS A 14 3.53 10.09 4.46
CA HIS A 14 3.49 10.28 5.90
C HIS A 14 2.06 10.26 6.43
N GLU A 15 1.16 10.96 5.75
CA GLU A 15 -0.22 11.05 6.17
C GLU A 15 -0.92 9.71 6.19
N ILE A 16 -0.58 8.83 5.26
CA ILE A 16 -1.24 7.53 5.12
C ILE A 16 -0.54 6.46 5.96
N HIS A 17 0.77 6.59 6.13
CA HIS A 17 1.56 5.58 6.84
C HIS A 17 1.08 5.40 8.28
N SER A 18 0.75 6.48 8.95
CA SER A 18 0.32 6.44 10.34
C SER A 18 -1.00 5.64 10.52
N PRO A 19 -2.07 5.96 9.76
CA PRO A 19 -3.29 5.16 9.87
C PRO A 19 -3.10 3.71 9.42
N LEU A 20 -2.24 3.45 8.44
CA LEU A 20 -1.96 2.08 8.03
C LEU A 20 -1.31 1.28 9.15
N ALA A 21 -0.36 1.87 9.87
CA ALA A 21 0.27 1.22 10.99
C ALA A 21 -0.74 0.93 12.10
N ALA A 22 -1.63 1.86 12.37
CA ALA A 22 -2.67 1.67 13.37
C ALA A 22 -3.61 0.53 13.00
N ILE A 23 -4.03 0.46 11.74
CA ILE A 23 -4.89 -0.61 11.26
C ILE A 23 -4.18 -1.95 11.35
N ARG A 24 -2.90 -1.99 10.97
CA ARG A 24 -2.11 -3.22 11.07
C ARG A 24 -2.04 -3.72 12.51
N ASN A 25 -1.79 -2.82 13.45
CA ASN A 25 -1.76 -3.18 14.86
C ASN A 25 -3.10 -3.72 15.34
N ALA A 26 -4.19 -3.09 14.92
CA ALA A 26 -5.53 -3.55 15.26
C ALA A 26 -5.79 -4.95 14.72
N LEU A 27 -5.36 -5.23 13.50
CA LEU A 27 -5.52 -6.55 12.90
C LEU A 27 -4.72 -7.60 13.67
N TYR A 28 -3.49 -7.27 14.07
CA TYR A 28 -2.68 -8.19 14.86
C TYR A 28 -3.33 -8.50 16.19
N LEU A 29 -3.85 -7.48 16.86
CA LEU A 29 -4.52 -7.67 18.15
C LEU A 29 -5.77 -8.53 18.00
N ALA A 30 -6.57 -8.25 16.98
CA ALA A 30 -7.76 -9.04 16.73
C ALA A 30 -7.41 -10.50 16.42
N ALA A 31 -6.39 -10.72 15.60
CA ALA A 31 -5.96 -12.06 15.24
C ALA A 31 -5.46 -12.85 16.46
N SER A 32 -4.78 -12.15 17.38
CA SER A 32 -4.26 -12.81 18.58
C SER A 32 -5.35 -13.19 19.58
N ARG A 33 -6.55 -12.61 19.42
CA ARG A 33 -7.63 -12.81 20.36
C ARG A 33 -8.78 -13.67 19.84
N THR A 34 -8.66 -14.16 18.63
CA THR A 34 -9.70 -15.00 18.05
C THR A 34 -9.11 -16.35 17.67
N ASN A 35 -9.92 -17.41 17.86
CA ASN A 35 -9.58 -18.75 17.40
C ASN A 35 -10.47 -19.17 16.23
N ASP A 36 -11.35 -18.29 15.79
CA ASP A 36 -12.27 -18.59 14.70
C ASP A 36 -11.50 -18.57 13.38
N PRO A 37 -11.42 -19.72 12.67
CA PRO A 37 -10.66 -19.78 11.42
C PRO A 37 -11.23 -18.88 10.33
N GLU A 38 -12.53 -18.64 10.33
CA GLU A 38 -13.12 -17.73 9.36
C GLU A 38 -12.72 -16.29 9.63
N ALA A 39 -12.75 -15.87 10.89
CA ALA A 39 -12.30 -14.54 11.27
C ALA A 39 -10.81 -14.36 10.94
N LEU A 40 -9.99 -15.36 11.22
CA LEU A 40 -8.57 -15.28 10.90
C LEU A 40 -8.33 -15.14 9.41
N ARG A 41 -9.14 -15.78 8.59
CA ARG A 41 -9.04 -15.66 7.15
C ARG A 41 -9.34 -14.24 6.67
N TYR A 42 -10.39 -13.65 7.20
CA TYR A 42 -10.73 -12.26 6.86
C TYR A 42 -9.65 -11.29 7.32
N LEU A 43 -9.10 -11.51 8.51
CA LEU A 43 -8.02 -10.68 9.03
C LEU A 43 -6.77 -10.78 8.17
N ALA A 44 -6.46 -11.99 7.69
CA ALA A 44 -5.32 -12.20 6.82
C ALA A 44 -5.50 -11.47 5.49
N ARG A 45 -6.71 -11.48 4.93
CA ARG A 45 -6.99 -10.75 3.69
C ARG A 45 -6.83 -9.25 3.90
N ALA A 46 -7.33 -8.74 5.02
CA ALA A 46 -7.19 -7.32 5.32
C ALA A 46 -5.72 -6.94 5.47
N GLY A 47 -4.94 -7.79 6.13
CA GLY A 47 -3.51 -7.56 6.27
C GLY A 47 -2.79 -7.55 4.93
N ALA A 48 -3.18 -8.44 4.02
CA ALA A 48 -2.60 -8.48 2.68
C ALA A 48 -2.90 -7.19 1.91
N GLU A 49 -4.11 -6.65 2.05
CA GLU A 49 -4.47 -5.40 1.39
C GLU A 49 -3.68 -4.23 1.95
N ILE A 50 -3.46 -4.21 3.25
CA ILE A 50 -2.64 -3.16 3.87
C ILE A 50 -1.21 -3.23 3.34
N SER A 51 -0.67 -4.42 3.21
CA SER A 51 0.67 -4.61 2.66
C SER A 51 0.75 -4.12 1.22
N ARG A 52 -0.31 -4.34 0.45
CA ARG A 52 -0.40 -3.85 -0.93
C ARG A 52 -0.38 -2.32 -0.98
N ILE A 53 -1.17 -1.69 -0.12
CA ILE A 53 -1.21 -0.23 -0.07
C ILE A 53 0.17 0.31 0.32
N ALA A 54 0.82 -0.31 1.29
CA ALA A 54 2.15 0.11 1.71
C ALA A 54 3.16 -0.02 0.57
N ALA A 55 3.07 -1.09 -0.21
CA ALA A 55 3.95 -1.28 -1.35
C ALA A 55 3.72 -0.22 -2.43
N VAL A 56 2.46 0.12 -2.70
CA VAL A 56 2.14 1.17 -3.66
C VAL A 56 2.74 2.51 -3.22
N LEU A 57 2.59 2.84 -1.94
CA LEU A 57 3.15 4.07 -1.40
C LEU A 57 4.67 4.08 -1.48
N LYS A 58 5.30 2.96 -1.17
CA LYS A 58 6.74 2.84 -1.23
C LYS A 58 7.26 3.08 -2.64
N ASN A 59 6.53 2.60 -3.64
CA ASN A 59 6.95 2.70 -5.04
C ASN A 59 6.53 4.00 -5.71
N ALA A 60 5.75 4.83 -5.04
CA ALA A 60 5.26 6.08 -5.63
C ALA A 60 6.41 6.99 -6.04
N ASN A 61 7.44 7.11 -5.20
CA ASN A 61 8.61 7.91 -5.55
C ASN A 61 9.35 7.37 -6.77
N GLN A 62 9.45 6.06 -6.86
CA GLN A 62 10.11 5.42 -7.99
C GLN A 62 9.35 5.68 -9.29
N ILE A 63 8.03 5.64 -9.22
CA ILE A 63 7.21 5.96 -10.38
C ILE A 63 7.44 7.40 -10.80
N GLU A 64 7.53 8.30 -9.85
CA GLU A 64 7.77 9.72 -10.15
C GLU A 64 9.13 9.94 -10.79
N GLU A 65 10.16 9.25 -10.29
CA GLU A 65 11.53 9.38 -10.81
C GLU A 65 11.70 8.75 -12.18
N ASN A 66 11.11 7.59 -12.38
CA ASN A 66 11.24 6.82 -13.61
C ASN A 66 9.90 6.62 -14.27
N LYS A 67 9.07 7.64 -14.21
CA LYS A 67 7.67 7.53 -14.56
C LYS A 67 7.40 6.92 -15.93
N GLN A 68 8.15 7.30 -16.94
CA GLN A 68 7.90 6.78 -18.27
C GLN A 68 8.20 5.28 -18.35
N VAL A 69 9.33 4.87 -17.81
CA VAL A 69 9.72 3.48 -17.83
C VAL A 69 8.76 2.64 -17.01
N HIS A 70 8.46 3.07 -15.79
CA HIS A 70 7.59 2.33 -14.91
C HIS A 70 6.15 2.25 -15.42
N VAL A 71 5.63 3.36 -15.92
CA VAL A 71 4.28 3.40 -16.43
C VAL A 71 4.14 2.49 -17.65
N LEU A 72 5.09 2.57 -18.58
CA LEU A 72 5.07 1.72 -19.76
C LEU A 72 5.18 0.26 -19.39
N ARG A 73 6.05 -0.06 -18.43
CA ARG A 73 6.20 -1.43 -17.97
C ARG A 73 4.91 -1.94 -17.32
N PHE A 74 4.30 -1.13 -16.49
CA PHE A 74 3.05 -1.48 -15.84
C PHE A 74 1.95 -1.75 -16.86
N LEU A 75 1.83 -0.87 -17.85
CA LEU A 75 0.83 -1.04 -18.90
C LEU A 75 1.11 -2.28 -19.74
N ALA A 76 2.37 -2.56 -20.01
CA ALA A 76 2.74 -3.75 -20.77
C ALA A 76 2.37 -5.02 -20.00
N ASP A 77 2.63 -5.03 -18.70
CA ASP A 77 2.28 -6.16 -17.85
C ASP A 77 0.76 -6.36 -17.80
N GLU A 78 0.01 -5.28 -17.71
CA GLU A 78 -1.44 -5.32 -17.72
C GLU A 78 -1.96 -5.90 -19.05
N ALA A 79 -1.38 -5.46 -20.15
CA ALA A 79 -1.77 -5.95 -21.47
C ALA A 79 -1.46 -7.43 -21.62
N CYS A 80 -0.32 -7.87 -21.10
CA CYS A 80 0.05 -9.28 -21.14
C CYS A 80 -0.82 -10.13 -20.23
N ALA A 81 -1.26 -9.58 -19.12
CA ALA A 81 -2.08 -10.30 -18.17
C ALA A 81 -3.52 -10.46 -18.67
N ALA A 82 -3.95 -9.55 -19.54
CA ALA A 82 -5.28 -9.62 -20.13
C ALA A 82 -5.35 -10.72 -21.15
#